data_6dd94bde1ee1429ec24f7df20138b3e1
#
_entry.id   6dd94bde1ee1429ec24f7df20138b3e1
#
_cell.length_a   1.000
_cell.length_b   1.000
_cell.length_c   1.000
_cell.angle_alpha   90.00
_cell.angle_beta   90.00
_cell.angle_gamma   90.00
#
_symmetry.space_group_name_H-M   'P 1'
#
loop_
_entity.id
_entity.type
_entity.pdbx_description
1 polymer ?
#
loop_
_entity_poly.entity_id
_entity_poly.type
_entity_poly.pdbx_seq_one_letter_code
_entity_poly.pdbx_strand_id
1 'polypeptide(L)'
;MSSRADGGGPDKLHVTRIHDTSKNHEPFECPYCFGFVQAKRQRSWRKHVLADLRAYVCTVAGCSSGLFEDKDDWMRHEMDVHRRQWSCSTCGKNSFQSAQDLVQHMCRKHDAGALPQAVLSQVAAASSQPVSEISASDCLLCDQLDQDMRSEMMRLGTEVSASTAIMVPARKFEDHLAEHLEQLALFAIPPAIDGNVESNSRKGGGMAEGDGDQQVSEMVITSAQACYGACWGPWVTRSQFSSLNLCVDAC
;
A
#
# COMPACT_ATOMS: atom_id res chain seq x y z
N MET A 1 20.96 -30.15 21.78
CA MET A 1 19.68 -30.04 21.08
C MET A 1 18.92 -28.91 21.77
N SER A 2 19.08 -27.68 21.27
CA SER A 2 18.43 -26.50 21.85
C SER A 2 17.24 -26.13 20.96
N SER A 3 16.06 -26.36 21.46
CA SER A 3 14.80 -25.91 20.86
C SER A 3 14.73 -24.38 21.02
N ARG A 4 14.84 -23.65 19.91
CA ARG A 4 14.50 -22.22 19.87
C ARG A 4 12.98 -22.12 20.02
N ALA A 5 12.55 -21.49 21.09
CA ALA A 5 11.17 -21.04 21.25
C ALA A 5 10.95 -19.91 20.24
N ASP A 6 10.08 -20.14 19.25
CA ASP A 6 9.55 -19.10 18.38
C ASP A 6 8.72 -18.15 19.26
N GLY A 7 9.23 -16.93 19.44
CA GLY A 7 8.49 -15.84 20.05
C GLY A 7 7.31 -15.49 19.17
N GLY A 8 6.10 -15.97 19.53
CA GLY A 8 4.87 -15.70 18.82
C GLY A 8 4.52 -14.22 18.89
N GLY A 9 4.81 -13.49 17.81
CA GLY A 9 4.10 -12.27 17.48
C GLY A 9 2.65 -12.62 17.08
N PRO A 10 1.74 -11.62 16.97
CA PRO A 10 0.36 -11.87 16.60
C PRO A 10 0.31 -12.74 15.33
N ASP A 11 -0.53 -13.78 15.34
CA ASP A 11 -0.61 -14.75 14.25
C ASP A 11 -0.83 -14.03 12.91
N LYS A 12 0.23 -13.99 12.08
CA LYS A 12 0.13 -13.41 10.74
C LYS A 12 -0.76 -14.29 9.88
N LEU A 13 -1.71 -13.66 9.19
CA LEU A 13 -2.53 -14.36 8.23
C LEU A 13 -1.68 -14.82 7.05
N HIS A 14 -1.91 -16.03 6.60
CA HIS A 14 -1.18 -16.64 5.50
C HIS A 14 -2.14 -17.12 4.41
N VAL A 15 -1.74 -16.91 3.16
CA VAL A 15 -2.39 -17.58 2.04
C VAL A 15 -2.25 -19.09 2.25
N THR A 16 -3.30 -19.87 2.00
CA THR A 16 -3.29 -21.34 2.06
C THR A 16 -2.06 -21.91 1.36
N ARG A 17 -1.54 -23.02 1.86
CA ARG A 17 -0.37 -23.64 1.23
C ARG A 17 -0.76 -24.22 -0.13
N ILE A 18 0.08 -23.99 -1.13
CA ILE A 18 -0.15 -24.52 -2.48
C ILE A 18 -0.31 -26.05 -2.51
N HIS A 19 0.38 -26.77 -1.61
CA HIS A 19 0.27 -28.24 -1.51
C HIS A 19 -1.10 -28.69 -1.02
N ASP A 20 -1.82 -27.85 -0.31
CA ASP A 20 -3.17 -28.15 0.19
C ASP A 20 -4.21 -27.91 -0.90
N THR A 21 -3.87 -27.08 -1.90
CA THR A 21 -4.77 -26.67 -2.98
C THR A 21 -4.49 -27.42 -4.29
N SER A 22 -3.22 -27.75 -4.59
CA SER A 22 -2.81 -28.42 -5.83
C SER A 22 -2.01 -29.68 -5.55
N LYS A 23 -2.50 -30.81 -6.06
CA LYS A 23 -1.75 -32.07 -6.11
C LYS A 23 -0.94 -32.11 -7.42
N ASN A 24 0.36 -32.41 -7.33
CA ASN A 24 1.25 -32.63 -8.51
C ASN A 24 1.46 -31.42 -9.43
N HIS A 25 1.28 -30.19 -8.97
CA HIS A 25 1.43 -28.97 -9.78
C HIS A 25 0.51 -28.91 -11.02
N GLU A 26 -0.58 -29.65 -11.03
CA GLU A 26 -1.61 -29.53 -12.05
C GLU A 26 -2.40 -28.21 -11.91
N PRO A 27 -3.00 -27.71 -13.00
CA PRO A 27 -3.93 -26.59 -12.89
C PRO A 27 -5.08 -26.94 -11.93
N PHE A 28 -5.41 -26.00 -11.06
CA PHE A 28 -6.47 -26.15 -10.05
C PHE A 28 -7.33 -24.90 -9.99
N GLU A 29 -8.54 -25.06 -9.49
CA GLU A 29 -9.43 -23.94 -9.26
C GLU A 29 -9.00 -23.17 -8.01
N CYS A 30 -8.82 -21.85 -8.15
CA CYS A 30 -8.44 -20.98 -7.05
C CYS A 30 -9.62 -20.86 -6.07
N PRO A 31 -9.45 -21.14 -4.77
CA PRO A 31 -10.54 -21.02 -3.80
C PRO A 31 -10.93 -19.55 -3.50
N TYR A 32 -10.21 -18.59 -4.03
CA TYR A 32 -10.46 -17.17 -3.81
C TYR A 32 -11.17 -16.51 -4.99
N CYS A 33 -10.71 -16.76 -6.21
CA CYS A 33 -11.27 -16.16 -7.43
C CYS A 33 -12.03 -17.14 -8.32
N PHE A 34 -12.06 -18.42 -7.97
CA PHE A 34 -12.69 -19.50 -8.73
C PHE A 34 -12.16 -19.68 -10.16
N GLY A 35 -11.07 -19.00 -10.51
CA GLY A 35 -10.38 -19.15 -11.77
C GLY A 35 -9.40 -20.33 -11.76
N PHE A 36 -9.14 -20.95 -12.93
CA PHE A 36 -8.12 -21.97 -13.06
C PHE A 36 -6.72 -21.36 -13.05
N VAL A 37 -5.87 -21.84 -12.15
CA VAL A 37 -4.53 -21.32 -11.92
C VAL A 37 -3.52 -22.46 -11.98
N GLN A 38 -2.36 -22.19 -12.59
CA GLN A 38 -1.21 -23.07 -12.52
C GLN A 38 -0.08 -22.38 -11.75
N ALA A 39 0.04 -22.65 -10.48
CA ALA A 39 1.13 -22.18 -9.64
C ALA A 39 2.02 -23.36 -9.23
N LYS A 40 3.35 -23.24 -9.46
CA LYS A 40 4.32 -24.28 -9.11
C LYS A 40 5.04 -24.04 -7.78
N ARG A 41 4.96 -22.82 -7.24
CA ARG A 41 5.67 -22.39 -6.04
C ARG A 41 4.76 -21.54 -5.16
N GLN A 42 4.94 -21.63 -3.86
CA GLN A 42 4.18 -20.81 -2.88
C GLN A 42 4.25 -19.31 -3.19
N ARG A 43 5.41 -18.81 -3.66
CA ARG A 43 5.57 -17.40 -4.02
C ARG A 43 4.66 -16.98 -5.20
N SER A 44 4.58 -17.78 -6.25
CA SER A 44 3.70 -17.48 -7.40
C SER A 44 2.23 -17.61 -7.04
N TRP A 45 1.90 -18.56 -6.17
CA TRP A 45 0.56 -18.71 -5.60
C TRP A 45 0.16 -17.48 -4.77
N ARG A 46 1.02 -17.07 -3.81
CA ARG A 46 0.78 -15.86 -3.02
C ARG A 46 0.59 -14.63 -3.91
N LYS A 47 1.46 -14.44 -4.93
CA LYS A 47 1.35 -13.32 -5.87
C LYS A 47 0.00 -13.32 -6.59
N HIS A 48 -0.48 -14.48 -7.06
CA HIS A 48 -1.79 -14.61 -7.68
C HIS A 48 -2.91 -14.17 -6.74
N VAL A 49 -2.94 -14.69 -5.50
CA VAL A 49 -3.99 -14.35 -4.54
C VAL A 49 -3.99 -12.86 -4.19
N LEU A 50 -2.82 -12.27 -3.94
CA LEU A 50 -2.72 -10.85 -3.61
C LEU A 50 -3.09 -9.94 -4.79
N ALA A 51 -2.78 -10.34 -6.03
CA ALA A 51 -3.18 -9.63 -7.22
C ALA A 51 -4.70 -9.67 -7.42
N ASP A 52 -5.32 -10.81 -7.20
CA ASP A 52 -6.77 -10.99 -7.27
C ASP A 52 -7.50 -10.14 -6.23
N LEU A 53 -6.98 -10.10 -5.01
CA LEU A 53 -7.49 -9.25 -3.93
C LEU A 53 -7.22 -7.76 -4.16
N ARG A 54 -6.37 -7.38 -5.12
CA ARG A 54 -5.89 -6.01 -5.30
C ARG A 54 -5.40 -5.43 -3.98
N ALA A 55 -4.44 -6.12 -3.37
CA ALA A 55 -4.06 -5.94 -1.98
C ALA A 55 -3.44 -4.56 -1.67
N TYR A 56 -3.04 -3.79 -2.67
CA TYR A 56 -2.30 -2.56 -2.45
C TYR A 56 -3.15 -1.32 -2.76
N VAL A 57 -3.05 -0.32 -1.89
CA VAL A 57 -3.75 0.97 -2.00
C VAL A 57 -2.78 2.10 -1.72
N CYS A 58 -2.92 3.22 -2.43
CA CYS A 58 -2.15 4.41 -2.13
C CYS A 58 -2.46 4.91 -0.71
N THR A 59 -1.42 5.06 0.12
CA THR A 59 -1.56 5.46 1.51
C THR A 59 -1.53 6.99 1.71
N VAL A 60 -1.34 7.74 0.63
CA VAL A 60 -1.31 9.21 0.70
C VAL A 60 -2.72 9.76 0.69
N ALA A 61 -3.04 10.56 1.72
CA ALA A 61 -4.37 11.13 1.89
C ALA A 61 -4.81 11.96 0.67
N GLY A 62 -6.06 11.76 0.26
CA GLY A 62 -6.65 12.48 -0.87
C GLY A 62 -6.27 11.93 -2.25
N CYS A 63 -5.47 10.87 -2.34
CA CYS A 63 -5.24 10.19 -3.61
C CYS A 63 -6.48 9.42 -4.04
N SER A 64 -6.88 9.59 -5.30
CA SER A 64 -8.04 8.92 -5.91
C SER A 64 -7.65 7.73 -6.78
N SER A 65 -6.37 7.33 -6.80
CA SER A 65 -5.98 6.12 -7.52
C SER A 65 -6.65 4.89 -6.89
N GLY A 66 -7.08 3.98 -7.74
CA GLY A 66 -7.73 2.74 -7.29
C GLY A 66 -6.78 1.79 -6.55
N LEU A 67 -7.24 0.56 -6.40
CA LEU A 67 -6.44 -0.53 -5.85
C LEU A 67 -5.46 -1.06 -6.90
N PHE A 68 -4.29 -1.48 -6.46
CA PHE A 68 -3.25 -2.06 -7.31
C PHE A 68 -3.16 -3.58 -7.10
N GLU A 69 -2.92 -4.29 -8.18
CA GLU A 69 -2.72 -5.75 -8.19
C GLU A 69 -1.27 -6.13 -7.87
N ASP A 70 -0.34 -5.23 -8.18
CA ASP A 70 1.10 -5.45 -8.03
C ASP A 70 1.73 -4.45 -7.07
N LYS A 71 2.60 -4.95 -6.21
CA LYS A 71 3.32 -4.15 -5.22
C LYS A 71 4.22 -3.10 -5.87
N ASP A 72 4.94 -3.49 -6.94
CA ASP A 72 5.89 -2.59 -7.61
C ASP A 72 5.14 -1.45 -8.32
N ASP A 73 3.95 -1.71 -8.87
CA ASP A 73 3.11 -0.68 -9.51
C ASP A 73 2.53 0.29 -8.47
N TRP A 74 2.08 -0.21 -7.34
CA TRP A 74 1.63 0.61 -6.22
C TRP A 74 2.74 1.53 -5.72
N MET A 75 3.93 0.98 -5.42
CA MET A 75 5.03 1.79 -4.91
C MET A 75 5.54 2.78 -5.95
N ARG A 76 5.59 2.38 -7.22
CA ARG A 76 5.92 3.30 -8.32
C ARG A 76 4.96 4.48 -8.35
N HIS A 77 3.66 4.23 -8.20
CA HIS A 77 2.68 5.31 -8.11
C HIS A 77 2.97 6.24 -6.91
N GLU A 78 3.21 5.72 -5.71
CA GLU A 78 3.52 6.57 -4.55
C GLU A 78 4.80 7.39 -4.76
N MET A 79 5.84 6.78 -5.31
CA MET A 79 7.13 7.44 -5.56
C MET A 79 7.06 8.48 -6.68
N ASP A 80 6.30 8.21 -7.74
CA ASP A 80 6.22 9.10 -8.90
C ASP A 80 5.22 10.24 -8.71
N VAL A 81 4.19 10.04 -7.88
CA VAL A 81 3.11 11.04 -7.72
C VAL A 81 3.24 11.82 -6.41
N HIS A 82 3.60 11.14 -5.30
CA HIS A 82 3.49 11.73 -3.97
C HIS A 82 4.82 11.92 -3.25
N ARG A 83 5.76 10.98 -3.39
CA ARG A 83 7.00 10.98 -2.61
C ARG A 83 8.16 11.53 -3.45
N ARG A 84 8.06 12.82 -3.78
CA ARG A 84 9.05 13.50 -4.61
C ARG A 84 9.81 14.56 -3.82
N GLN A 85 11.05 14.81 -4.26
CA GLN A 85 11.89 15.89 -3.79
C GLN A 85 12.47 16.64 -4.99
N TRP A 86 12.87 17.87 -4.77
CA TRP A 86 13.44 18.73 -5.80
C TRP A 86 14.86 19.12 -5.44
N SER A 87 15.71 19.25 -6.43
CA SER A 87 17.10 19.66 -6.26
C SER A 87 17.43 20.85 -7.15
N CYS A 88 18.25 21.77 -6.65
CA CYS A 88 18.75 22.88 -7.45
C CYS A 88 20.01 22.46 -8.19
N SER A 89 19.95 22.37 -9.53
CA SER A 89 21.09 22.00 -10.35
C SER A 89 22.22 23.07 -10.35
N THR A 90 21.89 24.33 -10.03
CA THR A 90 22.84 25.43 -10.03
C THR A 90 23.78 25.41 -8.83
N CYS A 91 23.30 25.12 -7.65
CA CYS A 91 24.11 25.10 -6.42
C CYS A 91 24.22 23.72 -5.77
N GLY A 92 23.63 22.68 -6.36
CA GLY A 92 23.65 21.32 -5.82
C GLY A 92 22.84 21.14 -4.54
N LYS A 93 22.07 22.16 -4.09
CA LYS A 93 21.22 22.00 -2.91
C LYS A 93 20.10 21.00 -3.20
N ASN A 94 20.12 19.90 -2.47
CA ASN A 94 19.11 18.86 -2.54
C ASN A 94 18.07 19.05 -1.44
N SER A 95 16.88 18.44 -1.62
CA SER A 95 15.83 18.35 -0.61
C SER A 95 14.94 19.59 -0.41
N PHE A 96 14.40 20.12 -1.50
CA PHE A 96 13.18 20.92 -1.41
C PHE A 96 11.97 20.00 -1.42
N GLN A 97 10.99 20.29 -0.55
CA GLN A 97 9.80 19.47 -0.39
C GLN A 97 8.71 19.78 -1.44
N SER A 98 8.87 20.89 -2.17
CA SER A 98 7.94 21.26 -3.23
C SER A 98 8.64 21.95 -4.40
N ALA A 99 8.02 21.91 -5.56
CA ALA A 99 8.43 22.67 -6.73
C ALA A 99 8.48 24.16 -6.42
N GLN A 100 7.55 24.66 -5.61
CA GLN A 100 7.46 26.07 -5.23
C GLN A 100 8.64 26.51 -4.36
N ASP A 101 9.08 25.67 -3.42
CA ASP A 101 10.27 25.96 -2.61
C ASP A 101 11.54 26.06 -3.46
N LEU A 102 11.66 25.16 -4.46
CA LEU A 102 12.77 25.24 -5.42
C LEU A 102 12.70 26.53 -6.24
N VAL A 103 11.54 26.89 -6.79
CA VAL A 103 11.36 28.14 -7.56
C VAL A 103 11.71 29.35 -6.70
N GLN A 104 11.21 29.42 -5.47
CA GLN A 104 11.53 30.52 -4.55
C GLN A 104 13.04 30.59 -4.24
N HIS A 105 13.70 29.45 -4.05
CA HIS A 105 15.14 29.39 -3.89
C HIS A 105 15.87 29.91 -5.14
N MET A 106 15.43 29.52 -6.33
CA MET A 106 16.03 29.97 -7.59
C MET A 106 15.89 31.49 -7.76
N CYS A 107 14.72 32.05 -7.49
CA CYS A 107 14.51 33.50 -7.55
C CYS A 107 15.39 34.24 -6.54
N ARG A 108 15.52 33.73 -5.32
CA ARG A 108 16.27 34.44 -4.25
C ARG A 108 17.78 34.27 -4.33
N LYS A 109 18.29 33.17 -4.87
CA LYS A 109 19.71 32.81 -4.82
C LYS A 109 20.41 32.83 -6.18
N HIS A 110 19.66 32.77 -7.28
CA HIS A 110 20.17 32.64 -8.63
C HIS A 110 19.58 33.67 -9.59
N ASP A 111 18.98 34.74 -9.09
CA ASP A 111 18.35 35.83 -9.85
C ASP A 111 17.40 35.35 -10.96
N ALA A 112 16.78 34.19 -10.75
CA ALA A 112 15.89 33.59 -11.72
C ALA A 112 14.50 34.30 -11.78
N GLY A 113 14.28 35.32 -10.99
CA GLY A 113 13.01 36.08 -10.96
C GLY A 113 12.66 36.81 -12.25
N ALA A 114 13.65 37.05 -13.11
CA ALA A 114 13.43 37.61 -14.46
C ALA A 114 12.93 36.57 -15.48
N LEU A 115 12.96 35.28 -15.16
CA LEU A 115 12.51 34.23 -16.05
C LEU A 115 10.97 34.12 -16.06
N PRO A 116 10.35 33.82 -17.22
CA PRO A 116 8.93 33.57 -17.29
C PRO A 116 8.53 32.40 -16.38
N GLN A 117 7.35 32.49 -15.75
CA GLN A 117 6.83 31.45 -14.85
C GLN A 117 6.77 30.06 -15.52
N ALA A 118 6.47 30.00 -16.81
CA ALA A 118 6.45 28.76 -17.57
C ALA A 118 7.83 28.06 -17.60
N VAL A 119 8.92 28.84 -17.72
CA VAL A 119 10.30 28.32 -17.69
C VAL A 119 10.64 27.81 -16.29
N LEU A 120 10.30 28.56 -15.25
CA LEU A 120 10.52 28.14 -13.85
C LEU A 120 9.78 26.84 -13.53
N SER A 121 8.54 26.71 -14.00
CA SER A 121 7.74 25.48 -13.83
C SER A 121 8.36 24.29 -14.56
N GLN A 122 8.89 24.48 -15.77
CA GLN A 122 9.58 23.42 -16.53
C GLN A 122 10.88 22.99 -15.84
N VAL A 123 11.67 23.94 -15.34
CA VAL A 123 12.89 23.64 -14.59
C VAL A 123 12.56 22.88 -13.31
N ALA A 124 11.55 23.31 -12.57
CA ALA A 124 11.12 22.61 -11.36
C ALA A 124 10.64 21.18 -11.67
N ALA A 125 9.85 20.99 -12.74
CA ALA A 125 9.42 19.66 -13.17
C ALA A 125 10.60 18.75 -13.53
N ALA A 126 11.59 19.26 -14.27
CA ALA A 126 12.79 18.52 -14.63
C ALA A 126 13.73 18.22 -13.45
N SER A 127 13.64 19.02 -12.38
CA SER A 127 14.45 18.86 -11.15
C SER A 127 13.79 17.95 -10.11
N SER A 128 12.65 17.42 -10.42
CA SER A 128 11.88 16.53 -9.54
C SER A 128 12.42 15.10 -9.63
N GLN A 129 12.64 14.47 -8.48
CA GLN A 129 13.06 13.06 -8.39
C GLN A 129 12.37 12.36 -7.22
N PRO A 130 12.17 11.05 -7.29
CA PRO A 130 11.68 10.29 -6.15
C PRO A 130 12.60 10.44 -4.94
N VAL A 131 12.03 10.41 -3.73
CA VAL A 131 12.83 10.39 -2.50
C VAL A 131 13.57 9.06 -2.39
N SER A 132 14.82 9.09 -1.95
CA SER A 132 15.61 7.86 -1.69
C SER A 132 15.34 7.27 -0.32
N GLU A 133 14.92 8.11 0.62
CA GLU A 133 14.67 7.75 2.01
C GLU A 133 13.33 8.31 2.48
N ILE A 134 12.68 7.58 3.38
CA ILE A 134 11.37 7.90 3.97
C ILE A 134 11.52 7.81 5.48
N SER A 135 10.82 8.65 6.23
CA SER A 135 10.84 8.53 7.68
C SER A 135 10.19 7.21 8.12
N ALA A 136 10.82 6.48 9.04
CA ALA A 136 10.25 5.26 9.58
C ALA A 136 8.91 5.50 10.28
N SER A 137 8.70 6.71 10.83
CA SER A 137 7.44 7.14 11.46
C SER A 137 6.31 7.50 10.47
N ASP A 138 6.58 7.52 9.15
CA ASP A 138 5.55 7.80 8.14
C ASP A 138 4.60 6.62 7.88
N CYS A 139 4.81 5.47 8.52
CA CYS A 139 3.85 4.37 8.46
C CYS A 139 2.57 4.75 9.19
N LEU A 140 1.46 4.86 8.46
CA LEU A 140 0.14 5.21 9.01
C LEU A 140 -0.53 4.07 9.77
N LEU A 141 0.01 2.84 9.66
CA LEU A 141 -0.61 1.63 10.20
C LEU A 141 0.04 1.14 11.50
N CYS A 142 1.26 1.58 11.79
CA CYS A 142 1.94 1.25 13.04
C CYS A 142 3.19 2.11 13.28
N ASP A 143 3.73 2.04 14.51
CA ASP A 143 5.01 2.65 14.89
C ASP A 143 6.16 1.63 14.92
N GLN A 144 5.91 0.38 14.51
CA GLN A 144 6.85 -0.72 14.67
C GLN A 144 8.18 -0.48 13.94
N LEU A 145 8.12 0.04 12.71
CA LEU A 145 9.33 0.31 11.94
C LEU A 145 10.25 1.32 12.63
N ASP A 146 9.69 2.40 13.19
CA ASP A 146 10.47 3.40 13.92
C ASP A 146 11.04 2.80 15.20
N GLN A 147 10.26 2.02 15.95
CA GLN A 147 10.69 1.36 17.18
C GLN A 147 11.81 0.34 16.92
N ASP A 148 11.69 -0.47 15.87
CA ASP A 148 12.69 -1.46 15.50
C ASP A 148 14.01 -0.78 15.11
N MET A 149 13.93 0.30 14.33
CA MET A 149 15.10 1.06 13.93
C MET A 149 15.78 1.74 15.10
N ARG A 150 15.02 2.33 16.04
CA ARG A 150 15.58 2.91 17.28
C ARG A 150 16.26 1.85 18.12
N SER A 151 15.63 0.71 18.30
CA SER A 151 16.16 -0.41 19.05
C SER A 151 17.48 -0.93 18.45
N GLU A 152 17.55 -1.02 17.11
CA GLU A 152 18.76 -1.43 16.42
C GLU A 152 19.89 -0.39 16.56
N MET A 153 19.58 0.90 16.49
CA MET A 153 20.56 1.98 16.68
C MET A 153 21.11 1.97 18.13
N MET A 154 20.23 1.78 19.14
CA MET A 154 20.66 1.61 20.52
C MET A 154 21.58 0.41 20.69
N ARG A 155 21.27 -0.73 20.07
CA ARG A 155 22.10 -1.94 20.10
C ARG A 155 23.49 -1.70 19.50
N LEU A 156 23.58 -0.80 18.50
CA LEU A 156 24.84 -0.38 17.88
C LEU A 156 25.57 0.72 18.65
N GLY A 157 25.05 1.15 19.81
CA GLY A 157 25.66 2.18 20.66
C GLY A 157 25.41 3.61 20.15
N THR A 158 24.46 3.82 19.24
CA THR A 158 24.10 5.14 18.76
C THR A 158 22.92 5.68 19.57
N GLU A 159 23.16 6.74 20.34
CA GLU A 159 22.08 7.43 21.03
C GLU A 159 21.31 8.31 20.04
N VAL A 160 20.01 8.06 19.92
CA VAL A 160 19.11 8.85 19.06
C VAL A 160 18.05 9.50 19.93
N SER A 161 17.96 10.83 19.85
CA SER A 161 16.89 11.57 20.54
C SER A 161 15.51 11.11 20.07
N ALA A 162 14.53 11.09 20.97
CA ALA A 162 13.15 10.75 20.66
C ALA A 162 12.55 11.64 19.56
N SER A 163 13.01 12.89 19.45
CA SER A 163 12.55 13.85 18.44
C SER A 163 13.23 13.71 17.07
N THR A 164 14.26 12.85 16.95
CA THR A 164 14.97 12.68 15.69
C THR A 164 14.19 11.74 14.77
N ALA A 165 13.81 12.20 13.58
CA ALA A 165 13.23 11.35 12.56
C ALA A 165 14.29 10.35 12.06
N ILE A 166 13.96 9.07 12.06
CA ILE A 166 14.83 8.02 11.53
C ILE A 166 14.47 7.78 10.08
N MET A 167 15.39 8.07 9.19
CA MET A 167 15.24 7.86 7.76
C MET A 167 15.63 6.42 7.39
N VAL A 168 14.81 5.77 6.61
CA VAL A 168 15.07 4.43 6.07
C VAL A 168 15.03 4.46 4.54
N PRO A 169 15.77 3.58 3.85
CA PRO A 169 15.66 3.46 2.40
C PRO A 169 14.21 3.23 1.98
N ALA A 170 13.76 3.91 0.91
CA ALA A 170 12.39 3.82 0.42
C ALA A 170 11.92 2.36 0.24
N ARG A 171 12.80 1.46 -0.24
CA ARG A 171 12.48 0.04 -0.39
C ARG A 171 12.20 -0.66 0.95
N LYS A 172 12.91 -0.30 2.01
CA LYS A 172 12.65 -0.88 3.34
C LYS A 172 11.30 -0.45 3.88
N PHE A 173 10.94 0.82 3.66
CA PHE A 173 9.62 1.35 3.98
C PHE A 173 8.52 0.66 3.15
N GLU A 174 8.76 0.48 1.85
CA GLU A 174 7.88 -0.25 0.94
C GLU A 174 7.58 -1.67 1.42
N ASP A 175 8.64 -2.44 1.74
CA ASP A 175 8.50 -3.82 2.20
C ASP A 175 7.67 -3.89 3.49
N HIS A 176 7.91 -2.97 4.43
CA HIS A 176 7.17 -2.88 5.68
C HIS A 176 5.70 -2.52 5.47
N LEU A 177 5.41 -1.47 4.69
CA LEU A 177 4.05 -1.02 4.45
C LEU A 177 3.24 -2.03 3.62
N ALA A 178 3.88 -2.66 2.63
CA ALA A 178 3.26 -3.74 1.85
C ALA A 178 2.82 -4.91 2.73
N GLU A 179 3.60 -5.27 3.75
CA GLU A 179 3.23 -6.34 4.69
C GLU A 179 1.92 -6.03 5.42
N HIS A 180 1.71 -4.79 5.85
CA HIS A 180 0.44 -4.37 6.43
C HIS A 180 -0.73 -4.46 5.45
N LEU A 181 -0.54 -3.95 4.23
CA LEU A 181 -1.58 -3.97 3.19
C LEU A 181 -1.97 -5.41 2.82
N GLU A 182 -0.98 -6.30 2.70
CA GLU A 182 -1.21 -7.72 2.45
C GLU A 182 -1.98 -8.40 3.60
N GLN A 183 -1.66 -8.07 4.86
CA GLN A 183 -2.39 -8.60 6.02
C GLN A 183 -3.84 -8.10 6.04
N LEU A 184 -4.08 -6.83 5.73
CA LEU A 184 -5.42 -6.26 5.65
C LEU A 184 -6.24 -6.92 4.53
N ALA A 185 -5.63 -7.16 3.36
CA ALA A 185 -6.29 -7.84 2.25
C ALA A 185 -6.67 -9.29 2.60
N LEU A 186 -5.77 -10.02 3.28
CA LEU A 186 -6.04 -11.38 3.73
C LEU A 186 -7.11 -11.43 4.83
N PHE A 187 -7.15 -10.44 5.70
CA PHE A 187 -8.18 -10.33 6.74
C PHE A 187 -9.59 -10.11 6.16
N ALA A 188 -9.68 -9.48 4.99
CA ALA A 188 -10.95 -9.26 4.30
C ALA A 188 -11.53 -10.53 3.65
N ILE A 189 -10.77 -11.62 3.56
CA ILE A 189 -11.27 -12.91 3.04
C ILE A 189 -12.21 -13.53 4.09
N PRO A 190 -13.46 -13.84 3.72
CA PRO A 190 -14.35 -14.55 4.63
C PRO A 190 -13.71 -15.89 5.07
N PRO A 191 -13.81 -16.27 6.35
CA PRO A 191 -13.36 -17.59 6.75
C PRO A 191 -14.11 -18.63 5.92
N ALA A 192 -13.37 -19.61 5.37
CA ALA A 192 -14.00 -20.74 4.69
C ALA A 192 -15.04 -21.33 5.64
N ILE A 193 -16.30 -21.31 5.22
CA ILE A 193 -17.35 -22.03 5.97
C ILE A 193 -17.01 -23.50 5.77
N ASP A 194 -16.37 -24.09 6.78
CA ASP A 194 -16.15 -25.54 6.81
C ASP A 194 -17.52 -26.16 6.67
N GLY A 195 -17.79 -26.68 5.47
CA GLY A 195 -19.06 -27.28 5.10
C GLY A 195 -19.30 -28.62 5.79
N ASN A 196 -19.17 -28.64 7.10
CA ASN A 196 -19.68 -29.74 7.93
C ASN A 196 -21.10 -29.41 8.36
N VAL A 197 -21.97 -29.15 7.37
CA VAL A 197 -23.41 -29.30 7.60
C VAL A 197 -23.67 -30.79 7.67
N GLU A 198 -23.72 -31.33 8.89
CA GLU A 198 -24.31 -32.64 9.13
C GLU A 198 -25.67 -32.67 8.41
N SER A 199 -25.70 -33.41 7.30
CA SER A 199 -26.91 -33.68 6.55
C SER A 199 -27.82 -34.57 7.41
N ASN A 200 -28.58 -33.91 8.28
CA ASN A 200 -29.64 -34.56 9.00
C ASN A 200 -30.80 -34.82 8.02
N SER A 201 -30.74 -35.97 7.37
CA SER A 201 -31.76 -36.47 6.44
C SER A 201 -33.10 -36.55 7.14
N ARG A 202 -33.90 -35.48 7.00
CA ARG A 202 -35.37 -35.64 7.17
C ARG A 202 -35.99 -35.85 5.79
N LYS A 203 -36.37 -37.12 5.58
CA LYS A 203 -37.25 -37.59 4.51
C LYS A 203 -38.59 -36.83 4.57
N GLY A 204 -38.97 -36.17 3.50
CA GLY A 204 -40.26 -35.52 3.38
C GLY A 204 -40.42 -34.92 1.99
N GLY A 205 -41.24 -35.59 1.17
CA GLY A 205 -41.42 -35.29 -0.25
C GLY A 205 -42.17 -33.99 -0.56
N GLY A 206 -42.07 -33.52 -1.79
CA GLY A 206 -42.91 -32.45 -2.36
C GLY A 206 -42.20 -31.81 -3.53
N MET A 207 -42.70 -32.11 -4.74
CA MET A 207 -42.32 -31.47 -6.01
C MET A 207 -42.68 -29.98 -6.00
N ALA A 208 -41.78 -29.12 -6.47
CA ALA A 208 -42.14 -27.90 -7.21
C ALA A 208 -40.91 -27.43 -7.97
N GLU A 209 -41.01 -27.44 -9.27
CA GLU A 209 -40.09 -26.78 -10.20
C GLU A 209 -40.17 -25.27 -10.02
N GLY A 210 -39.03 -24.58 -10.08
CA GLY A 210 -38.97 -23.12 -10.02
C GLY A 210 -37.57 -22.64 -10.39
N ASP A 211 -37.40 -22.19 -11.66
CA ASP A 211 -36.27 -21.46 -12.20
C ASP A 211 -35.80 -20.33 -11.27
N GLY A 212 -34.50 -20.25 -11.02
CA GLY A 212 -33.94 -19.17 -10.20
C GLY A 212 -32.44 -19.18 -10.04
N ASP A 213 -31.71 -19.52 -11.11
CA ASP A 213 -30.27 -19.54 -11.10
C ASP A 213 -29.74 -18.31 -11.87
N GLN A 214 -29.50 -17.17 -11.17
CA GLN A 214 -28.67 -16.07 -11.74
C GLN A 214 -28.33 -14.91 -10.78
N GLN A 215 -28.39 -15.04 -9.45
CA GLN A 215 -28.22 -13.85 -8.57
C GLN A 215 -27.20 -13.96 -7.43
N VAL A 216 -26.38 -14.99 -7.39
CA VAL A 216 -25.44 -15.20 -6.26
C VAL A 216 -24.01 -14.69 -6.56
N SER A 217 -23.64 -14.51 -7.83
CA SER A 217 -22.26 -14.10 -8.19
C SER A 217 -21.99 -12.59 -8.07
N GLU A 218 -23.00 -11.75 -8.16
CA GLU A 218 -22.81 -10.30 -8.04
C GLU A 218 -22.75 -9.76 -6.60
N MET A 219 -23.28 -10.51 -5.65
CA MET A 219 -23.38 -10.05 -4.26
C MET A 219 -22.08 -10.18 -3.45
N VAL A 220 -21.16 -11.05 -3.88
CA VAL A 220 -19.88 -11.29 -3.17
C VAL A 220 -18.83 -10.24 -3.57
N ILE A 221 -18.85 -9.78 -4.82
CA ILE A 221 -17.89 -8.78 -5.32
C ILE A 221 -18.21 -7.38 -4.75
N THR A 222 -19.49 -7.06 -4.55
CA THR A 222 -19.91 -5.76 -3.99
C THR A 222 -19.62 -5.63 -2.49
N SER A 223 -19.58 -6.73 -1.73
CA SER A 223 -19.32 -6.65 -0.29
C SER A 223 -17.84 -6.40 0.04
N ALA A 224 -16.90 -6.92 -0.73
CA ALA A 224 -15.47 -6.64 -0.53
C ALA A 224 -15.13 -5.18 -0.87
N GLN A 225 -15.71 -4.64 -1.94
CA GLN A 225 -15.56 -3.22 -2.28
C GLN A 225 -16.24 -2.27 -1.28
N ALA A 226 -17.36 -2.69 -0.69
CA ALA A 226 -18.06 -1.89 0.31
C ALA A 226 -17.30 -1.83 1.66
N CYS A 227 -16.60 -2.89 2.06
CA CYS A 227 -15.80 -2.89 3.29
C CYS A 227 -14.56 -2.00 3.18
N TYR A 228 -13.89 -1.94 2.01
CA TYR A 228 -12.77 -1.02 1.79
C TYR A 228 -13.21 0.45 1.78
N GLY A 229 -14.40 0.75 1.27
CA GLY A 229 -14.97 2.12 1.29
C GLY A 229 -15.48 2.56 2.65
N ALA A 230 -15.88 1.63 3.53
CA ALA A 230 -16.47 1.94 4.83
C ALA A 230 -15.43 2.07 5.96
N CYS A 231 -14.26 1.42 5.86
CA CYS A 231 -13.18 1.57 6.84
C CYS A 231 -12.40 2.89 6.71
N TRP A 232 -12.53 3.60 5.59
CA TRP A 232 -11.92 4.90 5.34
C TRP A 232 -13.00 5.99 5.28
N GLY A 233 -13.91 6.00 6.25
CA GLY A 233 -14.90 7.07 6.44
C GLY A 233 -14.25 8.43 6.70
N PRO A 234 -15.01 9.56 6.57
CA PRO A 234 -14.51 10.88 6.25
C PRO A 234 -13.83 11.58 7.45
N TRP A 235 -12.55 11.35 7.64
CA TRP A 235 -11.70 12.13 8.54
C TRP A 235 -10.80 13.07 7.75
N VAL A 236 -11.38 13.89 6.88
CA VAL A 236 -10.67 15.07 6.34
C VAL A 236 -11.65 16.22 6.31
N THR A 237 -11.55 17.08 7.29
CA THR A 237 -12.22 18.38 7.28
C THR A 237 -11.69 19.24 6.14
N ARG A 238 -12.61 19.75 5.38
CA ARG A 238 -12.54 20.67 4.26
C ARG A 238 -11.88 22.00 4.66
N SER A 239 -10.55 22.07 4.71
CA SER A 239 -9.86 23.36 4.97
C SER A 239 -8.46 23.50 4.36
N GLN A 240 -8.19 22.94 3.16
CA GLN A 240 -6.93 23.22 2.45
C GLN A 240 -7.06 23.46 0.94
N PHE A 241 -8.23 23.87 0.46
CA PHE A 241 -8.40 24.22 -0.96
C PHE A 241 -8.62 25.73 -1.17
N SER A 242 -7.91 26.60 -0.45
CA SER A 242 -8.03 28.06 -0.65
C SER A 242 -6.69 28.79 -0.57
N SER A 243 -5.65 28.27 -1.21
CA SER A 243 -4.35 28.98 -1.24
C SER A 243 -3.62 28.90 -2.58
N LEU A 244 -4.33 28.69 -3.68
CA LEU A 244 -3.70 28.61 -5.02
C LEU A 244 -3.66 29.95 -5.77
N ASN A 245 -4.08 31.07 -5.17
CA ASN A 245 -4.17 32.36 -5.88
C ASN A 245 -3.43 33.55 -5.23
N LEU A 246 -2.50 33.33 -4.32
CA LEU A 246 -1.81 34.47 -3.67
C LEU A 246 -0.29 34.28 -3.62
N CYS A 247 0.39 34.12 -4.77
CA CYS A 247 1.83 34.26 -4.88
C CYS A 247 2.27 34.78 -6.27
N VAL A 248 1.55 35.76 -6.82
CA VAL A 248 1.98 36.46 -8.04
C VAL A 248 2.92 37.62 -7.71
N ASP A 249 3.05 38.03 -6.44
CA ASP A 249 3.78 39.23 -6.03
C ASP A 249 5.10 38.96 -5.27
N ALA A 250 5.71 37.78 -5.38
CA ALA A 250 6.94 37.47 -4.62
C ALA A 250 8.16 37.09 -5.48
N CYS A 251 8.16 37.40 -6.78
CA CYS A 251 9.39 37.45 -7.60
C CYS A 251 9.64 38.84 -8.14
#